data_ddb22c101401dfa176ff9fb77182aa87
#
_entry.id   ddb22c101401dfa176ff9fb77182aa87
#
_cell.length_a   1.000
_cell.length_b   1.000
_cell.length_c   1.000
_cell.angle_alpha   90.00
_cell.angle_beta   90.00
_cell.angle_gamma   90.00
#
_symmetry.space_group_name_H-M   'P 1'
#
loop_
_entity.id
_entity.type
_entity.pdbx_description
1 polymer ?
#
loop_
_entity_poly.entity_id
_entity_poly.type
_entity_poly.pdbx_seq_one_letter_code
_entity_poly.pdbx_strand_id
1 'polypeptide(L)'
;MRSKLYELRADLLLLSVAIAWGVTFLMVQDAINSTPVYAFLFFRFGIASILMFFIAYKYLNQINKRTIFYGVILGTFLFSAFATQTFGLLYTKSSIVAFITGLNVIFVPFLAYLVFKDHISKKVFIAAIVAVIGLYSLTMSGTLTVGIGEFLTLICAFLFALQIIYTGKFSKEVNVFLLVLFQLITVTILSLIFSPWWWATACIKI
;
A
#
# COMPACT_ATOMS: atom_id res chain seq x y z
N MET A 1 -31.06 -5.94 17.05
CA MET A 1 -31.09 -4.70 16.20
C MET A 1 -29.82 -3.88 16.29
N ARG A 2 -29.24 -3.61 17.46
CA ARG A 2 -27.98 -2.82 17.59
C ARG A 2 -26.77 -3.42 16.84
N SER A 3 -26.56 -4.74 16.84
CA SER A 3 -25.45 -5.39 16.14
C SER A 3 -25.48 -5.16 14.62
N LYS A 4 -26.64 -5.37 13.99
CA LYS A 4 -26.81 -5.11 12.54
C LYS A 4 -26.55 -3.66 12.13
N LEU A 5 -26.85 -2.70 13.01
CA LEU A 5 -26.60 -1.30 12.75
C LEU A 5 -25.10 -0.94 12.82
N TYR A 6 -24.35 -1.60 13.71
CA TYR A 6 -22.90 -1.48 13.79
C TYR A 6 -22.20 -2.13 12.59
N GLU A 7 -22.65 -3.31 12.17
CA GLU A 7 -22.17 -4.00 10.98
C GLU A 7 -22.38 -3.15 9.73
N LEU A 8 -23.60 -2.61 9.53
CA LEU A 8 -23.92 -1.74 8.40
C LEU A 8 -23.06 -0.46 8.38
N ARG A 9 -22.80 0.15 9.54
CA ARG A 9 -21.92 1.32 9.63
C ARG A 9 -20.46 0.97 9.27
N ALA A 10 -19.96 -0.18 9.72
CA ALA A 10 -18.64 -0.67 9.37
C ALA A 10 -18.52 -0.93 7.87
N ASP A 11 -19.52 -1.56 7.27
CA ASP A 11 -19.57 -1.83 5.83
C ASP A 11 -19.61 -0.54 4.99
N LEU A 12 -20.41 0.45 5.41
CA LEU A 12 -20.47 1.76 4.75
C LEU A 12 -19.15 2.52 4.86
N LEU A 13 -18.46 2.44 6.01
CA LEU A 13 -17.13 3.04 6.18
C LEU A 13 -16.11 2.33 5.27
N LEU A 14 -16.11 1.01 5.21
CA LEU A 14 -15.23 0.25 4.32
C LEU A 14 -15.50 0.57 2.85
N LEU A 15 -16.76 0.68 2.46
CA LEU A 15 -17.14 1.07 1.11
C LEU A 15 -16.65 2.49 0.77
N SER A 16 -16.81 3.45 1.69
CA SER A 16 -16.33 4.83 1.47
C SER A 16 -14.80 4.89 1.33
N VAL A 17 -14.06 4.10 2.11
CA VAL A 17 -12.61 3.96 1.99
C VAL A 17 -12.22 3.35 0.65
N ALA A 18 -12.94 2.31 0.20
CA ALA A 18 -12.68 1.66 -1.09
C ALA A 18 -12.92 2.62 -2.27
N ILE A 19 -14.00 3.40 -2.23
CA ILE A 19 -14.29 4.43 -3.24
C ILE A 19 -13.20 5.51 -3.25
N ALA A 20 -12.86 6.04 -2.09
CA ALA A 20 -11.79 7.05 -1.96
C ALA A 20 -10.45 6.51 -2.49
N TRP A 21 -10.13 5.26 -2.18
CA TRP A 21 -8.91 4.63 -2.67
C TRP A 21 -8.93 4.44 -4.19
N GLY A 22 -10.05 3.99 -4.76
CA GLY A 22 -10.23 3.86 -6.21
C GLY A 22 -10.01 5.18 -6.96
N VAL A 23 -10.61 6.28 -6.48
CA VAL A 23 -10.42 7.63 -7.06
C VAL A 23 -8.96 8.09 -6.93
N THR A 24 -8.28 7.71 -5.85
CA THR A 24 -6.88 8.08 -5.62
C THR A 24 -5.95 7.59 -6.73
N PHE A 25 -6.19 6.44 -7.37
CA PHE A 25 -5.35 5.95 -8.47
C PHE A 25 -5.34 6.91 -9.66
N LEU A 26 -6.50 7.46 -10.03
CA LEU A 26 -6.62 8.45 -11.10
C LEU A 26 -5.90 9.75 -10.73
N MET A 27 -6.15 10.26 -9.52
CA MET A 27 -5.51 11.49 -9.05
C MET A 27 -3.99 11.37 -8.97
N VAL A 28 -3.49 10.21 -8.52
CA VAL A 28 -2.04 9.95 -8.47
C VAL A 28 -1.45 9.89 -9.87
N GLN A 29 -2.12 9.22 -10.82
CA GLN A 29 -1.66 9.14 -12.20
C GLN A 29 -1.54 10.55 -12.83
N ASP A 30 -2.51 11.43 -12.59
CA ASP A 30 -2.45 12.81 -13.08
C ASP A 30 -1.32 13.61 -12.38
N ALA A 31 -1.16 13.47 -11.07
CA ALA A 31 -0.16 14.21 -10.31
C ALA A 31 1.28 13.86 -10.71
N ILE A 32 1.57 12.58 -11.00
CA ILE A 32 2.93 12.13 -11.37
C ILE A 32 3.32 12.50 -12.79
N ASN A 33 2.40 12.98 -13.63
CA ASN A 33 2.73 13.55 -14.94
C ASN A 33 3.53 14.85 -14.83
N SER A 34 3.35 15.60 -13.74
CA SER A 34 3.98 16.89 -13.48
C SER A 34 4.95 16.88 -12.30
N THR A 35 4.93 15.84 -11.48
CA THR A 35 5.70 15.77 -10.22
C THR A 35 6.51 14.49 -10.17
N PRO A 36 7.82 14.54 -9.85
CA PRO A 36 8.63 13.33 -9.64
C PRO A 36 8.04 12.41 -8.57
N VAL A 37 8.08 11.10 -8.82
CA VAL A 37 7.46 10.07 -7.97
C VAL A 37 7.84 10.22 -6.49
N TYR A 38 9.12 10.35 -6.18
CA TYR A 38 9.56 10.44 -4.79
C TYR A 38 9.19 11.77 -4.12
N ALA A 39 9.15 12.87 -4.87
CA ALA A 39 8.68 14.15 -4.36
C ALA A 39 7.18 14.07 -4.03
N PHE A 40 6.39 13.46 -4.91
CA PHE A 40 4.97 13.22 -4.65
C PHE A 40 4.76 12.37 -3.39
N LEU A 41 5.49 11.27 -3.24
CA LEU A 41 5.42 10.42 -2.05
C LEU A 41 5.84 11.17 -0.78
N PHE A 42 6.90 11.98 -0.85
CA PHE A 42 7.36 12.81 0.27
C PHE A 42 6.27 13.74 0.79
N PHE A 43 5.64 14.52 -0.08
CA PHE A 43 4.57 15.43 0.34
C PHE A 43 3.34 14.68 0.84
N ARG A 44 2.92 13.63 0.15
CA ARG A 44 1.76 12.82 0.53
C ARG A 44 1.92 12.22 1.93
N PHE A 45 3.04 11.54 2.17
CA PHE A 45 3.30 10.87 3.46
C PHE A 45 3.81 11.82 4.53
N GLY A 46 4.44 12.93 4.16
CA GLY A 46 4.80 14.00 5.08
C GLY A 46 3.57 14.64 5.73
N ILE A 47 2.58 15.03 4.92
CA ILE A 47 1.31 15.55 5.44
C ILE A 47 0.59 14.50 6.31
N ALA A 48 0.53 13.25 5.85
CA ALA A 48 -0.07 12.16 6.61
C ALA A 48 0.64 11.91 7.95
N SER A 49 1.98 12.03 7.99
CA SER A 49 2.78 11.91 9.22
C SER A 49 2.45 13.01 10.22
N ILE A 50 2.31 14.25 9.76
CA ILE A 50 1.95 15.40 10.62
C ILE A 50 0.55 15.18 11.20
N LEU A 51 -0.44 14.82 10.39
CA LEU A 51 -1.80 14.55 10.86
C LEU A 51 -1.81 13.38 11.86
N MET A 52 -1.09 12.31 11.56
CA MET A 52 -1.00 11.16 12.45
C MET A 52 -0.28 11.48 13.76
N PHE A 53 0.68 12.40 13.76
CA PHE A 53 1.34 12.88 14.97
C PHE A 53 0.33 13.50 15.95
N PHE A 54 -0.59 14.36 15.48
CA PHE A 54 -1.63 14.93 16.33
C PHE A 54 -2.57 13.87 16.91
N ILE A 55 -2.86 12.81 16.17
CA ILE A 55 -3.68 11.69 16.67
C ILE A 55 -2.90 10.87 17.70
N ALA A 56 -1.63 10.58 17.41
CA ALA A 56 -0.76 9.74 18.23
C ALA A 56 -0.20 10.48 19.47
N TYR A 57 -0.33 11.80 19.54
CA TYR A 57 0.26 12.65 20.60
C TYR A 57 -0.02 12.14 22.02
N LYS A 58 -1.24 11.66 22.26
CA LYS A 58 -1.67 11.13 23.56
C LYS A 58 -0.92 9.85 23.98
N TYR A 59 -0.29 9.17 23.04
CA TYR A 59 0.36 7.87 23.25
C TYR A 59 1.89 7.94 23.22
N LEU A 60 2.49 9.15 23.05
CA LEU A 60 3.94 9.33 22.93
C LEU A 60 4.73 8.74 24.11
N ASN A 61 4.15 8.76 25.31
CA ASN A 61 4.76 8.17 26.50
C ASN A 61 4.92 6.63 26.43
N GLN A 62 4.27 5.98 25.47
CA GLN A 62 4.35 4.51 25.24
C GLN A 62 5.38 4.15 24.19
N ILE A 63 6.15 5.11 23.68
CA ILE A 63 7.21 4.85 22.70
C ILE A 63 8.29 3.97 23.35
N ASN A 64 8.60 2.88 22.67
CA ASN A 64 9.69 2.00 23.03
C ASN A 64 10.51 1.61 21.78
N LYS A 65 11.69 1.01 22.01
CA LYS A 65 12.58 0.60 20.91
C LYS A 65 11.90 -0.37 19.92
N ARG A 66 11.02 -1.23 20.39
CA ARG A 66 10.27 -2.17 19.54
C ARG A 66 9.29 -1.44 18.62
N THR A 67 8.58 -0.42 19.14
CA THR A 67 7.65 0.39 18.34
C THR A 67 8.38 1.06 17.18
N ILE A 68 9.54 1.66 17.44
CA ILE A 68 10.35 2.30 16.39
C ILE A 68 10.84 1.26 15.39
N PHE A 69 11.42 0.16 15.85
CA PHE A 69 11.95 -0.91 15.00
C PHE A 69 10.87 -1.51 14.09
N TYR A 70 9.70 -1.85 14.64
CA TYR A 70 8.57 -2.37 13.88
C TYR A 70 8.03 -1.33 12.88
N GLY A 71 7.94 -0.07 13.31
CA GLY A 71 7.53 1.04 12.44
C GLY A 71 8.48 1.23 11.26
N VAL A 72 9.79 1.12 11.46
CA VAL A 72 10.79 1.23 10.40
C VAL A 72 10.68 0.06 9.41
N ILE A 73 10.57 -1.18 9.90
CA ILE A 73 10.40 -2.35 9.02
C ILE A 73 9.14 -2.22 8.16
N LEU A 74 8.00 -1.94 8.81
CA LEU A 74 6.73 -1.80 8.10
C LEU A 74 6.72 -0.58 7.18
N GLY A 75 7.35 0.52 7.60
CA GLY A 75 7.52 1.71 6.76
C GLY A 75 8.38 1.45 5.53
N THR A 76 9.39 0.60 5.63
CA THR A 76 10.20 0.18 4.47
C THR A 76 9.39 -0.65 3.48
N PHE A 77 8.59 -1.61 3.95
CA PHE A 77 7.66 -2.35 3.08
C PHE A 77 6.65 -1.41 2.42
N LEU A 78 6.08 -0.50 3.20
CA LEU A 78 5.09 0.47 2.73
C LEU A 78 5.70 1.42 1.68
N PHE A 79 6.89 1.96 1.92
CA PHE A 79 7.62 2.80 0.96
C PHE A 79 7.87 2.05 -0.34
N SER A 80 8.42 0.84 -0.26
CA SER A 80 8.72 0.02 -1.44
C SER A 80 7.46 -0.32 -2.23
N ALA A 81 6.35 -0.62 -1.54
CA ALA A 81 5.06 -0.88 -2.16
C ALA A 81 4.53 0.36 -2.90
N PHE A 82 4.51 1.53 -2.25
CA PHE A 82 4.04 2.76 -2.89
C PHE A 82 4.98 3.26 -3.98
N ALA A 83 6.28 3.09 -3.85
CA ALA A 83 7.23 3.44 -4.90
C ALA A 83 6.99 2.59 -6.14
N THR A 84 6.94 1.26 -6.01
CA THR A 84 6.68 0.35 -7.15
C THR A 84 5.30 0.56 -7.75
N GLN A 85 4.26 0.85 -6.94
CA GLN A 85 2.93 1.20 -7.41
C GLN A 85 2.93 2.47 -8.25
N THR A 86 3.55 3.53 -7.73
CA THR A 86 3.56 4.83 -8.38
C THR A 86 4.40 4.79 -9.66
N PHE A 87 5.53 4.06 -9.67
CA PHE A 87 6.25 3.78 -10.92
C PHE A 87 5.42 2.94 -11.89
N GLY A 88 4.66 1.96 -11.40
CA GLY A 88 3.72 1.18 -12.24
C GLY A 88 2.73 2.07 -12.98
N LEU A 89 2.19 3.11 -12.33
CA LEU A 89 1.27 4.08 -12.93
C LEU A 89 1.87 4.91 -14.07
N LEU A 90 3.21 5.02 -14.16
CA LEU A 90 3.88 5.69 -15.30
C LEU A 90 3.87 4.84 -16.58
N TYR A 91 3.71 3.52 -16.44
CA TYR A 91 3.88 2.58 -17.56
C TYR A 91 2.58 1.86 -17.95
N THR A 92 1.54 1.91 -17.09
CA THR A 92 0.27 1.25 -17.38
C THR A 92 -0.93 2.04 -16.84
N LYS A 93 -2.14 1.65 -17.26
CA LYS A 93 -3.39 2.34 -16.89
C LYS A 93 -3.69 2.17 -15.39
N SER A 94 -4.21 3.22 -14.77
CA SER A 94 -4.62 3.22 -13.35
C SER A 94 -5.59 2.09 -12.99
N SER A 95 -6.50 1.70 -13.91
CA SER A 95 -7.41 0.58 -13.69
C SER A 95 -6.69 -0.76 -13.56
N ILE A 96 -5.63 -0.99 -14.35
CA ILE A 96 -4.81 -2.20 -14.29
C ILE A 96 -4.00 -2.19 -12.99
N VAL A 97 -3.37 -1.06 -12.64
CA VAL A 97 -2.63 -0.92 -11.38
C VAL A 97 -3.54 -1.15 -10.17
N ALA A 98 -4.74 -0.57 -10.17
CA ALA A 98 -5.70 -0.76 -9.08
C ALA A 98 -6.08 -2.24 -8.92
N PHE A 99 -6.36 -2.93 -10.02
CA PHE A 99 -6.72 -4.34 -10.01
C PHE A 99 -5.57 -5.23 -9.52
N ILE A 100 -4.36 -5.07 -10.09
CA ILE A 100 -3.19 -5.87 -9.68
C ILE A 100 -2.83 -5.59 -8.21
N THR A 101 -2.90 -4.33 -7.76
CA THR A 101 -2.70 -4.00 -6.34
C THR A 101 -3.70 -4.73 -5.45
N GLY A 102 -4.96 -4.84 -5.89
CA GLY A 102 -6.02 -5.59 -5.18
C GLY A 102 -5.71 -7.08 -5.01
N LEU A 103 -4.82 -7.67 -5.81
CA LEU A 103 -4.37 -9.06 -5.64
C LEU A 103 -3.62 -9.29 -4.31
N ASN A 104 -3.26 -8.23 -3.59
CA ASN A 104 -2.72 -8.35 -2.23
C ASN A 104 -3.63 -9.18 -1.31
N VAL A 105 -4.96 -9.09 -1.50
CA VAL A 105 -5.97 -9.87 -0.77
C VAL A 105 -5.76 -11.37 -0.94
N ILE A 106 -5.21 -11.79 -2.08
CA ILE A 106 -4.87 -13.19 -2.36
C ILE A 106 -3.51 -13.53 -1.76
N PHE A 107 -2.51 -12.65 -1.93
CA PHE A 107 -1.18 -12.89 -1.38
C PHE A 107 -1.17 -12.98 0.15
N VAL A 108 -2.03 -12.19 0.84
CA VAL A 108 -2.10 -12.18 2.32
C VAL A 108 -2.29 -13.57 2.92
N PRO A 109 -3.32 -14.37 2.59
CA PRO A 109 -3.50 -15.69 3.18
C PRO A 109 -2.40 -16.69 2.77
N PHE A 110 -1.85 -16.61 1.56
CA PHE A 110 -0.74 -17.47 1.16
C PHE A 110 0.53 -17.16 1.95
N LEU A 111 0.85 -15.89 2.12
CA LEU A 111 1.98 -15.48 2.94
C LEU A 111 1.77 -15.75 4.42
N ALA A 112 0.54 -15.57 4.94
CA ALA A 112 0.20 -15.92 6.31
C ALA A 112 0.39 -17.42 6.58
N TYR A 113 0.00 -18.28 5.62
CA TYR A 113 0.30 -19.71 5.69
C TYR A 113 1.80 -19.99 5.69
N LEU A 114 2.57 -19.35 4.80
CA LEU A 114 4.00 -19.60 4.67
C LEU A 114 4.78 -19.13 5.92
N VAL A 115 4.41 -17.97 6.48
CA VAL A 115 5.14 -17.32 7.59
C VAL A 115 4.65 -17.79 8.95
N PHE A 116 3.32 -17.96 9.12
CA PHE A 116 2.70 -18.28 10.41
C PHE A 116 2.09 -19.69 10.46
N LYS A 117 2.11 -20.43 9.34
CA LYS A 117 1.47 -21.74 9.17
C LYS A 117 -0.05 -21.72 9.42
N ASP A 118 -0.68 -20.58 9.17
CA ASP A 118 -2.13 -20.43 9.28
C ASP A 118 -2.84 -21.22 8.17
N HIS A 119 -3.99 -21.83 8.47
CA HIS A 119 -4.72 -22.65 7.51
C HIS A 119 -5.38 -21.79 6.41
N ILE A 120 -5.09 -22.12 5.14
CA ILE A 120 -5.76 -21.50 3.99
C ILE A 120 -7.13 -22.16 3.78
N SER A 121 -8.18 -21.35 3.78
CA SER A 121 -9.54 -21.82 3.48
C SER A 121 -9.69 -22.10 1.97
N LYS A 122 -10.48 -23.15 1.61
CA LYS A 122 -10.80 -23.46 0.21
C LYS A 122 -11.46 -22.29 -0.53
N LYS A 123 -12.20 -21.43 0.18
CA LYS A 123 -12.80 -20.20 -0.38
C LYS A 123 -11.76 -19.22 -0.89
N VAL A 124 -10.63 -19.09 -0.20
CA VAL A 124 -9.51 -18.22 -0.61
C VAL A 124 -8.86 -18.73 -1.89
N PHE A 125 -8.72 -20.04 -2.05
CA PHE A 125 -8.19 -20.62 -3.27
C PHE A 125 -9.11 -20.37 -4.49
N ILE A 126 -10.43 -20.49 -4.32
CA ILE A 126 -11.41 -20.17 -5.36
C ILE A 126 -11.35 -18.68 -5.70
N ALA A 127 -11.28 -17.81 -4.69
CA ALA A 127 -11.15 -16.36 -4.90
C ALA A 127 -9.88 -16.00 -5.69
N ALA A 128 -8.76 -16.70 -5.43
CA ALA A 128 -7.51 -16.53 -6.18
C ALA A 128 -7.69 -16.86 -7.67
N ILE A 129 -8.36 -17.96 -7.98
CA ILE A 129 -8.62 -18.36 -9.38
C ILE A 129 -9.49 -17.31 -10.08
N VAL A 130 -10.57 -16.86 -9.44
CA VAL A 130 -11.48 -15.84 -10.00
C VAL A 130 -10.72 -14.51 -10.25
N ALA A 131 -9.83 -14.12 -9.35
CA ALA A 131 -9.03 -12.92 -9.50
C ALA A 131 -8.02 -13.03 -10.64
N VAL A 132 -7.39 -14.19 -10.85
CA VAL A 132 -6.49 -14.45 -11.99
C VAL A 132 -7.27 -14.35 -13.32
N ILE A 133 -8.48 -14.92 -13.37
CA ILE A 133 -9.36 -14.81 -14.54
C ILE A 133 -9.73 -13.34 -14.79
N GLY A 134 -10.07 -12.60 -13.75
CA GLY A 134 -10.37 -11.15 -13.85
C GLY A 134 -9.17 -10.35 -14.37
N LEU A 135 -7.95 -10.63 -13.89
CA LEU A 135 -6.73 -10.00 -14.39
C LEU A 135 -6.49 -10.31 -15.87
N TYR A 136 -6.64 -11.58 -16.23
CA TYR A 136 -6.53 -12.03 -17.62
C TYR A 136 -7.53 -11.27 -18.53
N SER A 137 -8.79 -11.17 -18.12
CA SER A 137 -9.83 -10.47 -18.88
C SER A 137 -9.56 -8.97 -19.05
N LEU A 138 -8.96 -8.32 -18.03
CA LEU A 138 -8.57 -6.91 -18.11
C LEU A 138 -7.35 -6.68 -19.02
N THR A 139 -6.44 -7.64 -19.07
CA THR A 139 -5.20 -7.51 -19.84
C THR A 139 -5.40 -7.90 -21.32
N MET A 140 -6.40 -8.72 -21.61
CA MET A 140 -6.65 -9.26 -22.97
C MET A 140 -7.24 -8.27 -23.98
N SER A 141 -7.50 -7.02 -23.65
CA SER A 141 -7.92 -6.01 -24.64
C SER A 141 -6.80 -5.54 -25.59
N GLY A 142 -5.67 -6.24 -25.60
CA GLY A 142 -4.49 -5.99 -26.43
C GLY A 142 -3.44 -7.09 -26.26
N THR A 143 -2.35 -7.15 -26.79
CA THR A 143 -1.30 -8.16 -26.75
C THR A 143 -0.96 -8.67 -25.33
N LEU A 144 -0.75 -9.97 -25.19
CA LEU A 144 -0.37 -10.70 -23.95
C LEU A 144 1.05 -10.37 -23.43
N THR A 145 1.45 -9.13 -23.47
CA THR A 145 2.75 -8.73 -22.93
C THR A 145 2.56 -8.13 -21.55
N VAL A 146 3.02 -8.84 -20.52
CA VAL A 146 3.17 -8.25 -19.18
C VAL A 146 4.26 -7.19 -19.30
N GLY A 147 3.86 -5.93 -19.31
CA GLY A 147 4.78 -4.80 -19.36
C GLY A 147 5.48 -4.55 -18.02
N ILE A 148 6.41 -3.61 -18.03
CA ILE A 148 7.13 -3.18 -16.82
C ILE A 148 6.17 -2.64 -15.76
N GLY A 149 5.09 -1.96 -16.16
CA GLY A 149 4.09 -1.40 -15.25
C GLY A 149 3.36 -2.46 -14.43
N GLU A 150 2.89 -3.52 -15.10
CA GLU A 150 2.21 -4.66 -14.48
C GLU A 150 3.16 -5.42 -13.55
N PHE A 151 4.41 -5.63 -13.97
CA PHE A 151 5.42 -6.30 -13.16
C PHE A 151 5.73 -5.51 -11.86
N LEU A 152 5.96 -4.20 -11.97
CA LEU A 152 6.17 -3.34 -10.81
C LEU A 152 4.97 -3.35 -9.86
N THR A 153 3.77 -3.36 -10.42
CA THR A 153 2.53 -3.40 -9.62
C THR A 153 2.33 -4.76 -8.94
N LEU A 154 2.79 -5.85 -9.55
CA LEU A 154 2.76 -7.16 -8.91
C LEU A 154 3.71 -7.22 -7.70
N ILE A 155 4.90 -6.64 -7.81
CA ILE A 155 5.82 -6.46 -6.69
C ILE A 155 5.15 -5.61 -5.58
N CYS A 156 4.46 -4.54 -5.95
CA CYS A 156 3.70 -3.72 -5.03
C CYS A 156 2.66 -4.55 -4.25
N ALA A 157 1.85 -5.35 -4.94
CA ALA A 157 0.83 -6.19 -4.32
C ALA A 157 1.43 -7.18 -3.31
N PHE A 158 2.57 -7.78 -3.64
CA PHE A 158 3.32 -8.65 -2.74
C PHE A 158 3.84 -7.92 -1.50
N LEU A 159 4.43 -6.73 -1.68
CA LEU A 159 4.95 -5.90 -0.59
C LEU A 159 3.84 -5.41 0.34
N PHE A 160 2.68 -5.03 -0.21
CA PHE A 160 1.50 -4.72 0.61
C PHE A 160 1.01 -5.92 1.41
N ALA A 161 1.01 -7.10 0.83
CA ALA A 161 0.63 -8.30 1.55
C ALA A 161 1.59 -8.58 2.72
N LEU A 162 2.90 -8.43 2.55
CA LEU A 162 3.88 -8.51 3.64
C LEU A 162 3.60 -7.45 4.71
N GLN A 163 3.40 -6.20 4.30
CA GLN A 163 3.10 -5.10 5.22
C GLN A 163 1.83 -5.39 6.04
N ILE A 164 0.77 -5.92 5.42
CA ILE A 164 -0.50 -6.25 6.10
C ILE A 164 -0.29 -7.35 7.15
N ILE A 165 0.35 -8.47 6.80
CA ILE A 165 0.52 -9.60 7.73
C ILE A 165 1.42 -9.22 8.91
N TYR A 166 2.52 -8.48 8.67
CA TYR A 166 3.40 -8.04 9.75
C TYR A 166 2.77 -6.92 10.60
N THR A 167 1.96 -6.04 10.00
CA THR A 167 1.16 -5.08 10.78
C THR A 167 0.20 -5.80 11.71
N GLY A 168 -0.51 -6.84 11.24
CA GLY A 168 -1.39 -7.65 12.07
C GLY A 168 -0.66 -8.35 13.22
N LYS A 169 0.62 -8.74 13.04
CA LYS A 169 1.45 -9.32 14.10
C LYS A 169 1.91 -8.27 15.10
N PHE A 170 2.55 -7.20 14.62
CA PHE A 170 3.20 -6.20 15.47
C PHE A 170 2.20 -5.30 16.21
N SER A 171 1.00 -5.09 15.66
CA SER A 171 -0.07 -4.34 16.32
C SER A 171 -0.58 -4.98 17.62
N LYS A 172 -0.28 -6.25 17.85
CA LYS A 172 -0.59 -6.95 19.12
C LYS A 172 0.43 -6.67 20.22
N GLU A 173 1.64 -6.22 19.86
CA GLU A 173 2.75 -6.01 20.80
C GLU A 173 2.97 -4.55 21.15
N VAL A 174 2.52 -3.62 20.30
CA VAL A 174 2.75 -2.18 20.46
C VAL A 174 1.48 -1.38 20.14
N ASN A 175 1.48 -0.12 20.57
CA ASN A 175 0.36 0.78 20.28
C ASN A 175 0.25 1.04 18.76
N VAL A 176 -0.92 0.76 18.19
CA VAL A 176 -1.19 0.85 16.74
C VAL A 176 -1.00 2.27 16.21
N PHE A 177 -1.39 3.31 16.96
CA PHE A 177 -1.26 4.70 16.54
C PHE A 177 0.22 5.11 16.39
N LEU A 178 1.06 4.67 17.32
CA LEU A 178 2.50 4.90 17.24
C LEU A 178 3.14 4.08 16.13
N LEU A 179 2.70 2.83 15.95
CA LEU A 179 3.18 1.97 14.87
C LEU A 179 2.94 2.61 13.50
N VAL A 180 1.71 3.10 13.26
CA VAL A 180 1.36 3.81 12.01
C VAL A 180 2.14 5.11 11.88
N LEU A 181 2.32 5.88 12.95
CA LEU A 181 3.11 7.11 12.92
C LEU A 181 4.54 6.83 12.43
N PHE A 182 5.23 5.85 13.03
CA PHE A 182 6.60 5.51 12.64
C PHE A 182 6.69 4.91 11.23
N GLN A 183 5.67 4.19 10.76
CA GLN A 183 5.58 3.77 9.35
C GLN A 183 5.57 4.97 8.41
N LEU A 184 4.67 5.94 8.65
CA LEU A 184 4.53 7.12 7.80
C LEU A 184 5.78 8.00 7.82
N ILE A 185 6.39 8.19 8.99
CA ILE A 185 7.67 8.91 9.12
C ILE A 185 8.76 8.21 8.30
N THR A 186 8.85 6.88 8.38
CA THR A 186 9.84 6.11 7.62
C THR A 186 9.64 6.27 6.13
N VAL A 187 8.40 6.18 5.64
CA VAL A 187 8.09 6.42 4.21
C VAL A 187 8.51 7.83 3.80
N THR A 188 8.21 8.84 4.62
CA THR A 188 8.57 10.23 4.35
C THR A 188 10.09 10.42 4.26
N ILE A 189 10.84 9.85 5.21
CA ILE A 189 12.32 9.94 5.23
C ILE A 189 12.91 9.23 4.01
N LEU A 190 12.47 8.01 3.72
CA LEU A 190 12.96 7.27 2.55
C LEU A 190 12.62 8.00 1.25
N SER A 191 11.42 8.55 1.12
CA SER A 191 11.04 9.35 -0.04
C SER A 191 11.94 10.59 -0.20
N LEU A 192 12.32 11.25 0.89
CA LEU A 192 13.25 12.37 0.88
C LEU A 192 14.66 11.94 0.46
N ILE A 193 15.16 10.81 0.97
CA ILE A 193 16.50 10.28 0.65
C ILE A 193 16.61 9.94 -0.84
N PHE A 194 15.56 9.34 -1.42
CA PHE A 194 15.56 8.97 -2.83
C PHE A 194 15.16 10.12 -3.77
N SER A 195 14.63 11.23 -3.27
CA SER A 195 14.21 12.40 -4.05
C SER A 195 15.38 13.13 -4.76
N PRO A 196 16.56 13.40 -4.13
CA PRO A 196 17.66 14.14 -4.78
C PRO A 196 18.24 13.42 -6.00
N TRP A 197 18.28 12.09 -5.98
CA TRP A 197 18.76 11.28 -7.09
C TRP A 197 17.92 11.47 -8.35
N TRP A 198 16.62 11.70 -8.21
CA TRP A 198 15.70 11.88 -9.32
C TRP A 198 15.70 13.31 -9.89
N TRP A 199 15.89 14.33 -9.04
CA TRP A 199 16.03 15.72 -9.50
C TRP A 199 17.26 15.90 -10.39
N ALA A 200 18.37 15.25 -10.08
CA ALA A 200 19.59 15.28 -10.89
C ALA A 200 19.36 14.66 -12.28
N THR A 201 18.56 13.59 -12.39
CA THR A 201 18.26 12.94 -13.67
C THR A 201 17.17 13.66 -14.49
N ALA A 202 16.26 14.38 -13.85
CA ALA A 202 15.23 15.17 -14.52
C ALA A 202 15.82 16.46 -15.16
N CYS A 203 16.80 17.08 -14.53
CA CYS A 203 17.49 18.25 -15.07
C CYS A 203 18.37 17.95 -16.30
N ILE A 204 18.69 16.67 -16.58
CA ILE A 204 19.48 16.26 -17.76
C ILE A 204 18.58 16.04 -18.99
N LYS A 205 17.25 16.08 -18.85
CA LYS A 205 16.28 15.89 -19.95
C LYS A 205 15.67 17.19 -20.50
N ILE A 206 16.17 18.35 -20.11
CA ILE A 206 15.94 19.65 -20.76
C ILE A 206 17.22 20.01 -21.51
#